data_4d103300ce5e4b00dcd3e523843f2358
#
_entry.id   4d103300ce5e4b00dcd3e523843f2358
#
_cell.length_a   1.000
_cell.length_b   1.000
_cell.length_c   1.000
_cell.angle_alpha   90.00
_cell.angle_beta   90.00
_cell.angle_gamma   90.00
#
_symmetry.space_group_name_H-M   'P 1'
#
loop_
_entity.id
_entity.type
_entity.pdbx_description
1 polymer ?
#
loop_
_entity_poly.entity_id
_entity_poly.type
_entity_poly.pdbx_seq_one_letter_code
_entity_poly.pdbx_strand_id
1 'polypeptide(L)'
;TAARFFLGLAFFVFGLNGFLHFLPMPPAEGKAGAFLGALAATGYMFPLIKGTEVVAGALLLADRYVPLALLFLAPIVLNIVAYHGILAPAGVALPLILTAAGSYLAWVHRARFAAVLQAKNPVGAAPASASGKVVASAAE
;
A
#
# COMPACT_ATOMS: atom_id res chain seq x y z
N THR A 1 -0.46 11.76 -9.68
CA THR A 1 -1.57 11.24 -10.49
C THR A 1 -2.84 11.13 -9.67
N ALA A 2 -4.01 11.29 -10.32
CA ALA A 2 -5.32 11.22 -9.64
C ALA A 2 -5.51 9.90 -8.86
N ALA A 3 -5.12 8.76 -9.45
CA ALA A 3 -5.21 7.46 -8.78
C ALA A 3 -4.42 7.39 -7.47
N ARG A 4 -3.24 8.01 -7.42
CA ARG A 4 -2.41 8.08 -6.22
C ARG A 4 -3.09 8.90 -5.12
N PHE A 5 -3.59 10.07 -5.51
CA PHE A 5 -4.29 10.94 -4.57
C PHE A 5 -5.56 10.29 -4.03
N PHE A 6 -6.34 9.67 -4.91
CA PHE A 6 -7.56 8.94 -4.53
C PHE A 6 -7.25 7.80 -3.55
N LEU A 7 -6.30 6.95 -3.88
CA LEU A 7 -5.92 5.82 -3.02
C LEU A 7 -5.35 6.31 -1.67
N GLY A 8 -4.47 7.32 -1.71
CA GLY A 8 -3.89 7.92 -0.52
C GLY A 8 -4.93 8.53 0.39
N LEU A 9 -5.88 9.28 -0.17
CA LEU A 9 -6.97 9.90 0.59
C LEU A 9 -7.89 8.84 1.21
N ALA A 10 -8.27 7.84 0.44
CA ALA A 10 -9.12 6.75 0.94
C ALA A 10 -8.48 6.07 2.15
N PHE A 11 -7.24 5.59 2.03
CA PHE A 11 -6.57 4.90 3.15
C PHE A 11 -6.25 5.81 4.32
N PHE A 12 -5.89 7.06 4.06
CA PHE A 12 -5.66 8.04 5.13
C PHE A 12 -6.93 8.31 5.94
N VAL A 13 -8.04 8.59 5.27
CA VAL A 13 -9.33 8.91 5.91
C VAL A 13 -9.90 7.69 6.63
N PHE A 14 -9.99 6.52 5.96
CA PHE A 14 -10.51 5.31 6.59
C PHE A 14 -9.59 4.77 7.68
N GLY A 15 -8.28 4.94 7.55
CA GLY A 15 -7.32 4.64 8.59
C GLY A 15 -7.54 5.49 9.84
N LEU A 16 -7.62 6.82 9.67
CA LEU A 16 -7.95 7.75 10.76
C LEU A 16 -9.30 7.46 11.39
N ASN A 17 -10.30 7.11 10.58
CA ASN A 17 -11.62 6.77 11.10
C ASN A 17 -11.59 5.57 12.05
N GLY A 18 -10.63 4.66 11.89
CA GLY A 18 -10.43 3.55 12.83
C GLY A 18 -10.03 3.97 14.24
N PHE A 19 -9.48 5.18 14.40
CA PHE A 19 -9.12 5.75 15.71
C PHE A 19 -10.13 6.80 16.19
N LEU A 20 -10.62 7.64 15.29
CA LEU A 20 -11.39 8.84 15.63
C LEU A 20 -12.91 8.65 15.50
N HIS A 21 -13.35 7.60 14.81
CA HIS A 21 -14.76 7.22 14.62
C HIS A 21 -15.66 8.37 14.13
N PHE A 22 -15.17 9.23 13.24
CA PHE A 22 -15.91 10.40 12.73
C PHE A 22 -16.82 10.07 11.55
N LEU A 23 -16.57 8.96 10.83
CA LEU A 23 -17.46 8.46 9.80
C LEU A 23 -18.36 7.37 10.39
N PRO A 24 -19.69 7.50 10.29
CA PRO A 24 -20.56 6.42 10.70
C PRO A 24 -20.40 5.22 9.77
N MET A 25 -20.07 4.08 10.35
CA MET A 25 -19.97 2.82 9.62
C MET A 25 -21.16 1.94 10.02
N PRO A 26 -21.88 1.35 9.06
CA PRO A 26 -22.94 0.43 9.39
C PRO A 26 -22.36 -0.77 10.16
N PRO A 27 -23.06 -1.27 11.19
CA PRO A 27 -22.59 -2.43 11.95
C PRO A 27 -22.52 -3.66 11.03
N ALA A 28 -21.42 -4.40 11.14
CA ALA A 28 -21.29 -5.66 10.45
C ALA A 28 -22.03 -6.75 11.26
N GLU A 29 -22.82 -7.56 10.58
CA GLU A 29 -23.62 -8.62 11.20
C GLU A 29 -23.13 -10.02 10.78
N GLY A 30 -23.60 -11.05 11.47
CA GLY A 30 -23.30 -12.43 11.15
C GLY A 30 -21.80 -12.75 11.15
N LYS A 31 -21.34 -13.50 10.15
CA LYS A 31 -19.91 -13.90 10.02
C LYS A 31 -18.97 -12.71 9.85
N ALA A 32 -19.41 -11.68 9.16
CA ALA A 32 -18.65 -10.45 8.96
C ALA A 32 -18.42 -9.73 10.30
N GLY A 33 -19.46 -9.58 11.10
CA GLY A 33 -19.36 -9.01 12.44
C GLY A 33 -18.50 -9.85 13.38
N ALA A 34 -18.63 -11.17 13.35
CA ALA A 34 -17.81 -12.08 14.14
C ALA A 34 -16.31 -11.96 13.79
N PHE A 35 -15.96 -11.86 12.51
CA PHE A 35 -14.59 -11.67 12.06
C PHE A 35 -14.01 -10.34 12.56
N LEU A 36 -14.73 -9.23 12.37
CA LEU A 36 -14.27 -7.91 12.84
C LEU A 36 -14.19 -7.86 14.37
N GLY A 37 -15.15 -8.48 15.05
CA GLY A 37 -15.15 -8.58 16.51
C GLY A 37 -13.95 -9.37 17.03
N ALA A 38 -13.57 -10.47 16.37
CA ALA A 38 -12.38 -11.23 16.70
C ALA A 38 -11.08 -10.42 16.53
N LEU A 39 -10.98 -9.66 15.44
CA LEU A 39 -9.84 -8.73 15.24
C LEU A 39 -9.79 -7.66 16.34
N ALA A 40 -10.93 -7.08 16.68
CA ALA A 40 -11.02 -6.09 17.76
C ALA A 40 -10.63 -6.67 19.11
N ALA A 41 -11.06 -7.90 19.41
CA ALA A 41 -10.78 -8.59 20.67
C ALA A 41 -9.29 -8.86 20.91
N THR A 42 -8.46 -8.87 19.86
CA THR A 42 -7.00 -8.98 20.00
C THR A 42 -6.36 -7.76 20.69
N GLY A 43 -7.04 -6.61 20.68
CA GLY A 43 -6.56 -5.35 21.25
C GLY A 43 -5.47 -4.64 20.43
N TYR A 44 -4.79 -5.33 19.52
CA TYR A 44 -3.68 -4.74 18.72
C TYR A 44 -3.90 -4.73 17.21
N MET A 45 -4.70 -5.68 16.69
CA MET A 45 -4.83 -5.86 15.23
C MET A 45 -5.45 -4.65 14.55
N PHE A 46 -6.53 -4.08 15.10
CA PHE A 46 -7.12 -2.88 14.53
C PHE A 46 -6.18 -1.67 14.55
N PRO A 47 -5.54 -1.32 15.67
CA PRO A 47 -4.51 -0.27 15.69
C PRO A 47 -3.39 -0.49 14.69
N LEU A 48 -2.92 -1.72 14.53
CA LEU A 48 -1.87 -2.07 13.58
C LEU A 48 -2.31 -1.84 12.13
N ILE A 49 -3.46 -2.38 11.75
CA ILE A 49 -4.02 -2.23 10.40
C ILE A 49 -4.29 -0.76 10.11
N LYS A 50 -5.00 -0.06 10.99
CA LYS A 50 -5.38 1.33 10.81
C LYS A 50 -4.18 2.27 10.84
N GLY A 51 -3.20 2.02 11.67
CA GLY A 51 -1.94 2.75 11.67
C GLY A 51 -1.17 2.58 10.36
N THR A 52 -1.11 1.36 9.82
CA THR A 52 -0.50 1.09 8.51
C THR A 52 -1.26 1.81 7.38
N GLU A 53 -2.59 1.81 7.39
CA GLU A 53 -3.41 2.54 6.43
C GLU A 53 -3.13 4.06 6.48
N VAL A 54 -3.05 4.65 7.67
CA VAL A 54 -2.74 6.08 7.85
C VAL A 54 -1.36 6.42 7.30
N VAL A 55 -0.34 5.65 7.69
CA VAL A 55 1.05 5.90 7.25
C VAL A 55 1.17 5.74 5.74
N ALA A 56 0.68 4.64 5.19
CA ALA A 56 0.74 4.39 3.75
C ALA A 56 -0.07 5.43 2.96
N GLY A 57 -1.26 5.80 3.45
CA GLY A 57 -2.08 6.86 2.87
C GLY A 57 -1.35 8.20 2.85
N ALA A 58 -0.71 8.59 3.95
CA ALA A 58 0.08 9.81 4.05
C ALA A 58 1.27 9.81 3.07
N LEU A 59 1.99 8.68 2.94
CA LEU A 59 3.08 8.54 1.97
C LEU A 59 2.60 8.70 0.52
N LEU A 60 1.45 8.13 0.20
CA LEU A 60 0.84 8.29 -1.13
C LEU A 60 0.43 9.74 -1.39
N LEU A 61 -0.18 10.42 -0.41
CA LEU A 61 -0.56 11.83 -0.54
C LEU A 61 0.66 12.73 -0.72
N ALA A 62 1.72 12.48 0.04
CA ALA A 62 2.98 13.23 -0.02
C ALA A 62 3.83 12.92 -1.27
N ASP A 63 3.43 11.96 -2.12
CA ASP A 63 4.22 11.45 -3.25
C ASP A 63 5.60 10.91 -2.84
N ARG A 64 5.67 10.32 -1.65
CA ARG A 64 6.92 9.79 -1.10
C ARG A 64 6.80 8.29 -0.89
N TYR A 65 7.86 7.56 -1.25
CA TYR A 65 7.96 6.12 -1.05
C TYR A 65 6.74 5.34 -1.59
N VAL A 66 6.18 5.77 -2.72
CA VAL A 66 4.97 5.18 -3.32
C VAL A 66 5.04 3.65 -3.45
N PRO A 67 6.14 3.04 -3.95
CA PRO A 67 6.24 1.59 -4.00
C PRO A 67 6.18 0.93 -2.62
N LEU A 68 6.83 1.51 -1.61
CA LEU A 68 6.81 1.00 -0.24
C LEU A 68 5.38 1.07 0.36
N ALA A 69 4.69 2.19 0.16
CA ALA A 69 3.31 2.35 0.60
C ALA A 69 2.40 1.29 -0.03
N LEU A 70 2.55 1.03 -1.33
CA LEU A 70 1.80 0.00 -2.04
C LEU A 70 2.09 -1.41 -1.52
N LEU A 71 3.34 -1.72 -1.17
CA LEU A 71 3.71 -3.00 -0.56
C LEU A 71 3.03 -3.21 0.80
N PHE A 72 2.97 -2.18 1.64
CA PHE A 72 2.26 -2.27 2.92
C PHE A 72 0.76 -2.38 2.76
N LEU A 73 0.18 -1.72 1.76
CA LEU A 73 -1.24 -1.79 1.49
C LEU A 73 -1.68 -3.09 0.81
N ALA A 74 -0.80 -3.77 0.08
CA ALA A 74 -1.16 -4.96 -0.68
C ALA A 74 -1.84 -6.06 0.16
N PRO A 75 -1.30 -6.51 1.31
CA PRO A 75 -1.96 -7.51 2.15
C PRO A 75 -3.26 -6.98 2.76
N ILE A 76 -3.35 -5.70 3.08
CA ILE A 76 -4.56 -5.08 3.62
C ILE A 76 -5.65 -5.07 2.55
N VAL A 77 -5.34 -4.60 1.34
CA VAL A 77 -6.28 -4.59 0.20
C VAL A 77 -6.76 -5.99 -0.13
N LEU A 78 -5.84 -6.97 -0.17
CA LEU A 78 -6.22 -8.37 -0.41
C LEU A 78 -7.20 -8.88 0.64
N ASN A 79 -6.98 -8.58 1.92
CA ASN A 79 -7.89 -8.95 2.99
C ASN A 79 -9.24 -8.22 2.88
N ILE A 80 -9.25 -6.92 2.54
CA ILE A 80 -10.50 -6.16 2.34
C ILE A 80 -11.32 -6.76 1.19
N VAL A 81 -10.67 -7.14 0.08
CA VAL A 81 -11.35 -7.81 -1.04
C VAL A 81 -11.90 -9.17 -0.63
N ALA A 82 -11.12 -9.98 0.08
CA ALA A 82 -11.57 -11.28 0.57
C ALA A 82 -12.72 -11.15 1.56
N TYR A 83 -12.63 -10.21 2.51
CA TYR A 83 -13.70 -9.93 3.46
C TYR A 83 -15.00 -9.57 2.75
N HIS A 84 -14.97 -8.62 1.80
CA HIS A 84 -16.18 -8.22 1.09
C HIS A 84 -16.65 -9.30 0.11
N GLY A 85 -15.76 -10.00 -0.56
CA GLY A 85 -16.15 -11.05 -1.49
C GLY A 85 -16.79 -12.27 -0.84
N ILE A 86 -16.39 -12.58 0.40
CA ILE A 86 -16.82 -13.80 1.10
C ILE A 86 -17.82 -13.52 2.22
N LEU A 87 -17.60 -12.46 3.02
CA LEU A 87 -18.35 -12.22 4.24
C LEU A 87 -19.37 -11.07 4.10
N ALA A 88 -19.12 -10.08 3.27
CA ALA A 88 -19.96 -8.88 3.12
C ALA A 88 -20.10 -8.44 1.65
N PRO A 89 -20.67 -9.27 0.75
CA PRO A 89 -20.64 -9.04 -0.69
C PRO A 89 -21.32 -7.75 -1.15
N ALA A 90 -22.27 -7.22 -0.40
CA ALA A 90 -22.94 -5.96 -0.71
C ALA A 90 -21.98 -4.75 -0.77
N GLY A 91 -20.84 -4.82 -0.10
CA GLY A 91 -19.83 -3.74 -0.05
C GLY A 91 -18.63 -3.92 -0.99
N VAL A 92 -18.64 -4.90 -1.89
CA VAL A 92 -17.46 -5.29 -2.69
C VAL A 92 -17.00 -4.23 -3.71
N ALA A 93 -17.85 -3.31 -4.12
CA ALA A 93 -17.55 -2.34 -5.17
C ALA A 93 -16.35 -1.43 -4.82
N LEU A 94 -16.32 -0.86 -3.62
CA LEU A 94 -15.24 0.00 -3.18
C LEU A 94 -13.89 -0.71 -3.11
N PRO A 95 -13.77 -1.90 -2.48
CA PRO A 95 -12.55 -2.71 -2.53
C PRO A 95 -12.00 -2.98 -3.92
N LEU A 96 -12.87 -3.27 -4.89
CA LEU A 96 -12.46 -3.49 -6.28
C LEU A 96 -11.89 -2.22 -6.91
N ILE A 97 -12.50 -1.06 -6.66
CA ILE A 97 -11.97 0.23 -7.13
C ILE A 97 -10.61 0.53 -6.52
N LEU A 98 -10.45 0.30 -5.21
CA LEU A 98 -9.15 0.48 -4.53
C LEU A 98 -8.08 -0.47 -5.09
N THR A 99 -8.45 -1.71 -5.36
CA THR A 99 -7.57 -2.71 -5.98
C THR A 99 -7.14 -2.28 -7.38
N ALA A 100 -8.07 -1.81 -8.21
CA ALA A 100 -7.78 -1.32 -9.55
C ALA A 100 -6.83 -0.12 -9.52
N ALA A 101 -7.08 0.86 -8.63
CA ALA A 101 -6.23 2.02 -8.45
C ALA A 101 -4.82 1.63 -7.96
N GLY A 102 -4.72 0.72 -7.00
CA GLY A 102 -3.44 0.20 -6.49
C GLY A 102 -2.66 -0.57 -7.55
N SER A 103 -3.32 -1.42 -8.31
CA SER A 103 -2.72 -2.18 -9.43
C SER A 103 -2.21 -1.25 -10.54
N TYR A 104 -2.99 -0.23 -10.88
CA TYR A 104 -2.56 0.79 -11.84
C TYR A 104 -1.31 1.53 -11.35
N LEU A 105 -1.27 1.95 -10.08
CA LEU A 105 -0.09 2.60 -9.52
C LEU A 105 1.12 1.68 -9.47
N ALA A 106 0.94 0.42 -9.11
CA ALA A 106 2.00 -0.58 -9.14
C ALA A 106 2.56 -0.74 -10.56
N TRP A 107 1.70 -0.78 -11.57
CA TRP A 107 2.08 -0.82 -12.97
C TRP A 107 2.89 0.43 -13.40
N VAL A 108 2.42 1.62 -13.06
CA VAL A 108 3.12 2.88 -13.36
C VAL A 108 4.51 2.90 -12.71
N HIS A 109 4.64 2.37 -11.50
CA HIS A 109 5.89 2.35 -10.74
C HIS A 109 6.69 1.03 -10.90
N ARG A 110 6.32 0.14 -11.83
CA ARG A 110 6.90 -1.21 -11.96
C ARG A 110 8.43 -1.26 -12.03
N ALA A 111 9.05 -0.26 -12.66
CA ALA A 111 10.50 -0.17 -12.72
C ALA A 111 11.16 -0.03 -11.34
N ARG A 112 10.48 0.63 -10.40
CA ARG A 112 10.95 0.80 -9.02
C ARG A 112 10.78 -0.47 -8.18
N PHE A 113 9.87 -1.36 -8.58
CA PHE A 113 9.71 -2.67 -7.95
C PHE A 113 10.73 -3.70 -8.45
N ALA A 114 11.39 -3.46 -9.57
CA ALA A 114 12.33 -4.42 -10.16
C ALA A 114 13.41 -4.88 -9.18
N ALA A 115 13.95 -3.96 -8.36
CA ALA A 115 14.95 -4.29 -7.36
C ALA A 115 14.41 -5.21 -6.24
N VAL A 116 13.13 -5.04 -5.87
CA VAL A 116 12.48 -5.85 -4.83
C VAL A 116 12.11 -7.25 -5.37
N LEU A 117 11.86 -7.34 -6.67
CA LEU A 117 11.46 -8.60 -7.33
C LEU A 117 12.65 -9.42 -7.83
N GLN A 118 13.88 -8.95 -7.67
CA GLN A 118 15.08 -9.72 -8.02
C GLN A 118 15.26 -10.89 -7.05
N ALA A 119 15.20 -12.11 -7.59
CA ALA A 119 15.35 -13.34 -6.80
C ALA A 119 16.78 -13.54 -6.25
N LYS A 120 17.78 -12.89 -6.85
CA LYS A 120 19.18 -12.87 -6.38
C LYS A 120 19.65 -11.43 -6.26
N ASN A 121 19.83 -10.95 -5.05
CA ASN A 121 20.57 -9.73 -4.80
C ASN A 121 22.05 -10.09 -4.72
N PRO A 122 22.92 -9.65 -5.67
CA PRO A 122 24.35 -9.74 -5.49
C PRO A 122 24.74 -8.80 -4.34
N VAL A 123 24.88 -9.38 -3.15
CA VAL A 123 25.45 -8.66 -2.00
C VAL A 123 26.89 -8.31 -2.42
N GLY A 124 27.15 -7.03 -2.67
CA GLY A 124 28.49 -6.54 -3.02
C GLY A 124 28.73 -6.17 -4.49
N ALA A 125 27.71 -6.10 -5.36
CA ALA A 125 27.86 -5.37 -6.60
C ALA A 125 28.01 -3.89 -6.27
N ALA A 126 29.25 -3.42 -6.17
CA ALA A 126 29.54 -1.99 -6.14
C ALA A 126 28.83 -1.32 -7.30
N PRO A 127 28.25 -0.11 -7.10
CA PRO A 127 27.73 0.65 -8.24
C PRO A 127 28.82 0.69 -9.30
N ALA A 128 28.48 0.30 -10.53
CA ALA A 128 29.41 0.35 -11.65
C ALA A 128 30.05 1.73 -11.61
N SER A 129 31.32 1.78 -11.24
CA SER A 129 32.08 3.00 -11.22
C SER A 129 31.93 3.57 -12.64
N ALA A 130 31.46 4.79 -12.74
CA ALA A 130 31.59 5.55 -13.94
C ALA A 130 33.10 5.58 -14.25
N SER A 131 33.54 4.62 -15.03
CA SER A 131 34.89 4.62 -15.61
C SER A 131 34.94 5.83 -16.50
N GLY A 132 35.33 6.96 -15.88
CA GLY A 132 35.61 8.18 -16.56
C GLY A 132 36.61 7.89 -17.66
N LYS A 133 36.24 8.20 -18.87
CA LYS A 133 37.21 8.51 -19.89
C LYS A 133 38.05 9.68 -19.39
N VAL A 134 39.15 9.36 -18.75
CA VAL A 134 40.28 10.26 -18.70
C VAL A 134 40.88 10.21 -20.11
N VAL A 135 40.41 11.12 -20.96
CA VAL A 135 41.09 11.40 -22.20
C VAL A 135 42.42 12.05 -21.82
N ALA A 136 43.48 11.27 -21.96
CA ALA A 136 44.82 11.82 -21.97
C ALA A 136 44.91 12.81 -23.14
N SER A 137 44.94 14.09 -22.79
CA SER A 137 45.46 15.14 -23.64
C SER A 137 46.76 15.58 -22.97
N ALA A 138 47.83 14.94 -23.33
CA ALA A 138 49.18 15.43 -23.09
C ALA A 138 49.99 15.16 -24.34
N ALA A 139 50.60 16.17 -24.84
CA ALA A 139 51.65 16.26 -25.84
C ALA A 139 51.18 16.93 -27.17
N GLU A 140 51.32 18.20 -27.26
CA GLU A 140 52.37 18.87 -28.11
C GLU A 140 52.42 20.34 -27.73
#